data_c6da0b770682255accaf8422d1842664
#
_entry.id   c6da0b770682255accaf8422d1842664
#
_cell.length_a   1.000
_cell.length_b   1.000
_cell.length_c   1.000
_cell.angle_alpha   90.00
_cell.angle_beta   90.00
_cell.angle_gamma   90.00
#
_symmetry.space_group_name_H-M   'P 1'
#
loop_
_entity.id
_entity.type
_entity.pdbx_description
1 polymer ?
#
loop_
_entity_poly.entity_id
_entity_poly.type
_entity_poly.pdbx_seq_one_letter_code
_entity_poly.pdbx_strand_id
1 'polypeptide(L)'
;MPNLDRLMQIKGVWAAGEFTDDGKLVAYKGNISEEHAAMAAEMCAANNAMAKMQCDGYTAFSGQEWTPLIGWALTGPKYSVCVMGNVGVFVNNDEVSFNEVFKALREVAGK
;
A
#
# COMPACT_ATOMS: atom_id res chain seq x y z
N MET A 1 2.18 -9.67 -13.00
CA MET A 1 1.05 -8.74 -12.77
C MET A 1 0.48 -8.94 -11.38
N PRO A 2 0.36 -7.90 -10.56
CA PRO A 2 -0.32 -8.02 -9.27
C PRO A 2 -1.76 -8.46 -9.43
N ASN A 3 -2.17 -9.36 -8.56
CA ASN A 3 -3.53 -9.89 -8.59
C ASN A 3 -4.44 -9.03 -7.69
N LEU A 4 -4.97 -7.95 -8.24
CA LEU A 4 -5.83 -7.04 -7.50
C LEU A 4 -7.16 -7.69 -7.11
N ASP A 5 -7.64 -8.65 -7.90
CA ASP A 5 -8.88 -9.36 -7.59
C ASP A 5 -8.78 -10.11 -6.26
N ARG A 6 -7.62 -10.71 -6.00
CA ARG A 6 -7.38 -11.40 -4.73
C ARG A 6 -7.49 -10.44 -3.55
N LEU A 7 -6.95 -9.24 -3.70
CA LEU A 7 -7.02 -8.22 -2.65
C LEU A 7 -8.46 -7.78 -2.41
N MET A 8 -9.27 -7.67 -3.47
CA MET A 8 -10.67 -7.27 -3.35
C MET A 8 -11.54 -8.31 -2.63
N GLN A 9 -11.08 -9.55 -2.51
CA GLN A 9 -11.80 -10.60 -1.80
C GLN A 9 -11.65 -10.54 -0.29
N ILE A 10 -10.72 -9.73 0.20
CA ILE A 10 -10.47 -9.60 1.65
C ILE A 10 -11.56 -8.72 2.26
N LYS A 11 -12.16 -9.21 3.34
CA LYS A 11 -13.20 -8.46 4.05
C LYS A 11 -12.66 -7.10 4.50
N GLY A 12 -13.40 -6.05 4.18
CA GLY A 12 -13.03 -4.69 4.55
C GLY A 12 -12.23 -3.94 3.49
N VAL A 13 -11.71 -4.62 2.47
CA VAL A 13 -11.04 -3.96 1.35
C VAL A 13 -12.08 -3.45 0.37
N TRP A 14 -12.07 -2.13 0.09
CA TRP A 14 -13.05 -1.57 -0.83
C TRP A 14 -12.43 -0.99 -2.10
N ALA A 15 -11.10 -0.91 -2.18
CA ALA A 15 -10.40 -0.54 -3.41
C ALA A 15 -8.97 -1.07 -3.36
N ALA A 16 -8.42 -1.34 -4.53
CA ALA A 16 -7.03 -1.80 -4.67
C ALA A 16 -6.44 -1.19 -5.93
N GLY A 17 -5.13 -0.98 -5.94
CA GLY A 17 -4.47 -0.38 -7.08
C GLY A 17 -2.99 -0.71 -7.17
N GLU A 18 -2.49 -0.53 -8.38
CA GLU A 18 -1.07 -0.67 -8.69
C GLU A 18 -0.59 0.65 -9.30
N PHE A 19 0.60 1.08 -8.94
CA PHE A 19 1.17 2.34 -9.41
C PHE A 19 2.67 2.20 -9.71
N THR A 20 3.21 3.15 -10.48
CA THR A 20 4.62 3.18 -10.81
C THR A 20 5.41 3.96 -9.76
N ASP A 21 6.73 3.81 -9.76
CA ASP A 21 7.60 4.54 -8.83
C ASP A 21 7.48 6.06 -8.98
N ASP A 22 7.17 6.54 -10.19
CA ASP A 22 6.97 7.97 -10.45
C ASP A 22 5.52 8.43 -10.28
N GLY A 23 4.67 7.58 -9.70
CA GLY A 23 3.33 7.98 -9.27
C GLY A 23 2.24 7.89 -10.31
N LYS A 24 2.40 7.06 -11.32
CA LYS A 24 1.37 6.86 -12.35
C LYS A 24 0.52 5.64 -12.01
N LEU A 25 -0.78 5.76 -12.20
CA LEU A 25 -1.72 4.67 -12.02
C LEU A 25 -1.53 3.63 -13.13
N VAL A 26 -1.38 2.37 -12.75
CA VAL A 26 -1.29 1.25 -13.70
C VAL A 26 -2.63 0.54 -13.82
N ALA A 27 -3.24 0.21 -12.69
CA ALA A 27 -4.52 -0.50 -12.65
C ALA A 27 -5.19 -0.24 -11.30
N TYR A 28 -6.52 -0.35 -11.28
CA TYR A 28 -7.27 -0.25 -10.03
C TYR A 28 -8.56 -1.06 -10.10
N LYS A 29 -9.11 -1.39 -8.94
CA LYS A 29 -10.39 -2.09 -8.79
C LYS A 29 -11.10 -1.57 -7.56
N GLY A 30 -12.42 -1.71 -7.57
CA GLY A 30 -13.22 -1.41 -6.40
C GLY A 30 -13.98 -0.10 -6.48
N ASN A 31 -14.42 0.38 -5.32
CA ASN A 31 -15.30 1.53 -5.19
C ASN A 31 -14.51 2.84 -5.12
N ILE A 32 -13.87 3.18 -6.21
CA ILE A 32 -13.07 4.40 -6.33
C ILE A 32 -13.12 4.85 -7.80
N SER A 33 -13.14 6.15 -8.04
CA SER A 33 -13.08 6.68 -9.40
C SER A 33 -11.64 6.62 -9.93
N GLU A 34 -11.50 6.60 -11.26
CA GLU A 34 -10.18 6.63 -11.89
C GLU A 34 -9.39 7.86 -11.45
N GLU A 35 -10.06 9.00 -11.33
CA GLU A 35 -9.46 10.26 -10.93
C GLU A 35 -8.88 10.17 -9.51
N HIS A 36 -9.66 9.60 -8.59
CA HIS A 36 -9.18 9.42 -7.21
C HIS A 36 -8.09 8.35 -7.13
N ALA A 37 -8.18 7.31 -7.95
CA ALA A 37 -7.13 6.29 -8.01
C ALA A 37 -5.82 6.87 -8.52
N ALA A 38 -5.88 7.75 -9.52
CA ALA A 38 -4.70 8.42 -10.06
C ALA A 38 -4.05 9.34 -9.01
N MET A 39 -4.88 10.07 -8.25
CA MET A 39 -4.39 10.89 -7.15
C MET A 39 -3.71 10.04 -6.08
N ALA A 40 -4.33 8.92 -5.72
CA ALA A 40 -3.78 8.00 -4.73
C ALA A 40 -2.43 7.44 -5.20
N ALA A 41 -2.30 7.15 -6.49
CA ALA A 41 -1.04 6.66 -7.06
C ALA A 41 0.11 7.66 -6.84
N GLU A 42 -0.15 8.95 -7.07
CA GLU A 42 0.84 10.00 -6.83
C GLU A 42 1.21 10.09 -5.35
N MET A 43 0.23 10.06 -4.47
CA MET A 43 0.44 10.16 -3.03
C MET A 43 1.21 8.96 -2.50
N CYS A 44 0.86 7.75 -2.94
CA CYS A 44 1.53 6.53 -2.49
C CYS A 44 2.98 6.47 -2.96
N ALA A 45 3.25 6.92 -4.18
CA ALA A 45 4.63 6.97 -4.67
C ALA A 45 5.47 7.95 -3.85
N ALA A 46 4.91 9.10 -3.50
CA ALA A 46 5.59 10.08 -2.64
C ALA A 46 5.86 9.51 -1.25
N ASN A 47 4.88 8.83 -0.66
CA ASN A 47 5.07 8.19 0.64
C ASN A 47 6.11 7.07 0.59
N ASN A 48 6.18 6.32 -0.51
CA ASN A 48 7.23 5.30 -0.68
C ASN A 48 8.61 5.94 -0.63
N ALA A 49 8.80 7.08 -1.28
CA ALA A 49 10.09 7.79 -1.28
C ALA A 49 10.45 8.26 0.14
N MET A 50 9.48 8.82 0.86
CA MET A 50 9.69 9.27 2.24
C MET A 50 9.99 8.09 3.16
N ALA A 51 9.26 7.00 3.02
CA ALA A 51 9.44 5.83 3.85
C ALA A 51 10.79 5.14 3.60
N LYS A 52 11.24 5.12 2.35
CA LYS A 52 12.59 4.61 2.02
C LYS A 52 13.68 5.42 2.72
N MET A 53 13.55 6.74 2.70
CA MET A 53 14.49 7.62 3.39
C MET A 53 14.50 7.33 4.90
N GLN A 54 13.33 7.12 5.48
CA GLN A 54 13.20 6.77 6.91
C GLN A 54 13.88 5.43 7.22
N CYS A 55 13.65 4.41 6.38
CA CYS A 55 14.29 3.10 6.58
C CYS A 55 15.81 3.20 6.53
N ASP A 56 16.34 3.97 5.59
CA ASP A 56 17.78 4.20 5.50
C ASP A 56 18.32 4.89 6.75
N GLY A 57 17.60 5.91 7.21
CA GLY A 57 17.98 6.64 8.42
C GLY A 57 17.92 5.77 9.67
N TYR A 58 16.87 4.99 9.82
CA TYR A 58 16.72 4.09 10.97
C TYR A 58 17.78 2.99 10.96
N THR A 59 18.15 2.50 9.79
CA THR A 59 19.25 1.51 9.68
C THR A 59 20.56 2.13 10.14
N ALA A 60 20.89 3.33 9.64
CA ALA A 60 22.12 4.03 9.99
C ALA A 60 22.16 4.37 11.49
N PHE A 61 21.03 4.81 12.04
CA PHE A 61 20.93 5.28 13.41
C PHE A 61 20.96 4.15 14.44
N SER A 62 20.22 3.06 14.16
CA SER A 62 20.03 1.98 15.15
C SER A 62 21.02 0.84 15.00
N GLY A 63 21.66 0.71 13.83
CA GLY A 63 22.46 -0.46 13.51
C GLY A 63 21.64 -1.73 13.24
N GLN A 64 20.29 -1.59 13.26
CA GLN A 64 19.38 -2.69 12.94
C GLN A 64 18.98 -2.59 11.47
N GLU A 65 18.50 -3.70 10.92
CA GLU A 65 18.15 -3.76 9.49
C GLU A 65 16.71 -3.31 9.26
N TRP A 66 16.56 -2.13 8.65
CA TRP A 66 15.26 -1.56 8.25
C TRP A 66 15.06 -1.54 6.75
N THR A 67 16.09 -1.86 5.99
CA THR A 67 16.05 -1.86 4.53
C THR A 67 16.05 -3.29 4.00
N PRO A 68 15.41 -3.55 2.85
CA PRO A 68 14.63 -2.61 2.06
C PRO A 68 13.26 -2.33 2.68
N LEU A 69 12.67 -1.18 2.29
CA LEU A 69 11.28 -0.88 2.65
C LEU A 69 10.37 -1.95 2.07
N ILE A 70 9.53 -2.54 2.88
CA ILE A 70 8.52 -3.49 2.41
C ILE A 70 7.20 -2.76 2.18
N GLY A 71 6.75 -1.98 3.16
CA GLY A 71 5.50 -1.27 3.04
C GLY A 71 5.19 -0.37 4.21
N TRP A 72 4.02 0.23 4.18
CA TRP A 72 3.56 1.17 5.20
C TRP A 72 2.04 1.21 5.23
N ALA A 73 1.50 1.79 6.28
CA ALA A 73 0.06 2.02 6.40
C ALA A 73 -0.18 3.42 6.97
N LEU A 74 -1.26 4.05 6.50
CA LEU A 74 -1.74 5.33 7.03
C LEU A 74 -3.17 5.10 7.49
N THR A 75 -3.45 5.44 8.74
CA THR A 75 -4.74 5.15 9.36
C THR A 75 -5.43 6.44 9.78
N GLY A 76 -6.64 6.66 9.23
CA GLY A 76 -7.57 7.65 9.73
C GLY A 76 -8.55 7.01 10.70
N PRO A 77 -9.57 7.76 11.17
CA PRO A 77 -10.51 7.22 12.16
C PRO A 77 -11.36 6.05 11.65
N LYS A 78 -11.68 6.02 10.37
CA LYS A 78 -12.58 5.02 9.78
C LYS A 78 -11.91 4.19 8.70
N TYR A 79 -10.95 4.75 7.99
CA TYR A 79 -10.33 4.12 6.82
C TYR A 79 -8.83 4.14 6.94
N SER A 80 -8.21 3.16 6.28
CA SER A 80 -6.75 3.10 6.18
C SER A 80 -6.36 2.83 4.75
N VAL A 81 -5.15 3.23 4.41
CA VAL A 81 -4.49 2.82 3.17
C VAL A 81 -3.26 2.02 3.57
N CYS A 82 -3.10 0.85 2.94
CA CYS A 82 -1.96 -0.04 3.20
C CYS A 82 -1.26 -0.29 1.88
N VAL A 83 0.06 -0.12 1.86
CA VAL A 83 0.86 -0.25 0.64
C VAL A 83 2.05 -1.14 0.91
N MET A 84 2.29 -2.08 0.00
CA MET A 84 3.54 -2.85 -0.04
C MET A 84 4.06 -2.82 -1.47
N GLY A 85 5.32 -2.43 -1.63
CA GLY A 85 5.89 -2.19 -2.95
C GLY A 85 5.05 -1.16 -3.70
N ASN A 86 4.56 -1.52 -4.86
CA ASN A 86 3.79 -0.64 -5.74
C ASN A 86 2.31 -1.04 -5.81
N VAL A 87 1.82 -1.73 -4.77
CA VAL A 87 0.43 -2.19 -4.67
C VAL A 87 -0.16 -1.68 -3.37
N GLY A 88 -1.37 -1.16 -3.42
CA GLY A 88 -2.04 -0.65 -2.25
C GLY A 88 -3.52 -0.99 -2.19
N VAL A 89 -4.08 -0.91 -0.98
CA VAL A 89 -5.51 -1.11 -0.75
C VAL A 89 -6.05 -0.03 0.17
N PHE A 90 -7.32 0.31 -0.03
CA PHE A 90 -8.11 1.09 0.92
C PHE A 90 -9.02 0.14 1.68
N VAL A 91 -9.09 0.31 2.99
CA VAL A 91 -9.83 -0.61 3.85
C VAL A 91 -10.72 0.13 4.84
N ASN A 92 -11.78 -0.55 5.30
CA ASN A 92 -12.61 -0.11 6.42
C ASN A 92 -11.98 -0.65 7.70
N ASN A 93 -11.60 0.23 8.62
CA ASN A 93 -10.94 -0.18 9.87
C ASN A 93 -11.77 -1.15 10.71
N ASP A 94 -13.09 -0.97 10.70
CA ASP A 94 -14.00 -1.77 11.52
C ASP A 94 -14.17 -3.21 11.02
N GLU A 95 -13.85 -3.46 9.76
CA GLU A 95 -14.11 -4.76 9.13
C GLU A 95 -12.85 -5.56 8.83
N VAL A 96 -11.72 -4.87 8.67
CA VAL A 96 -10.49 -5.47 8.14
C VAL A 96 -9.67 -6.15 9.23
N SER A 97 -8.98 -7.24 8.86
CA SER A 97 -7.86 -7.78 9.62
C SER A 97 -6.58 -7.24 8.99
N PHE A 98 -5.87 -6.37 9.69
CA PHE A 98 -4.63 -5.81 9.15
C PHE A 98 -3.56 -6.88 8.92
N ASN A 99 -3.51 -7.91 9.76
CA ASN A 99 -2.59 -9.02 9.56
C ASN A 99 -2.87 -9.75 8.25
N GLU A 100 -4.14 -9.98 7.94
CA GLU A 100 -4.54 -10.63 6.68
C GLU A 100 -4.18 -9.76 5.48
N VAL A 101 -4.45 -8.45 5.58
CA VAL A 101 -4.13 -7.50 4.51
C VAL A 101 -2.63 -7.45 4.26
N PHE A 102 -1.82 -7.33 5.30
CA PHE A 102 -0.38 -7.23 5.15
C PHE A 102 0.20 -8.50 4.54
N LYS A 103 -0.26 -9.65 4.98
CA LYS A 103 0.18 -10.93 4.43
C LYS A 103 -0.15 -11.05 2.94
N ALA A 104 -1.39 -10.73 2.58
CA ALA A 104 -1.85 -10.79 1.19
C ALA A 104 -1.11 -9.78 0.31
N LEU A 105 -0.92 -8.55 0.79
CA LEU A 105 -0.19 -7.53 0.06
C LEU A 105 1.25 -7.95 -0.22
N ARG A 106 1.92 -8.54 0.77
CA ARG A 106 3.29 -9.04 0.57
C ARG A 106 3.35 -10.07 -0.55
N GLU A 107 2.40 -11.01 -0.55
CA GLU A 107 2.35 -12.05 -1.57
C GLU A 107 2.06 -11.46 -2.94
N VAL A 108 1.06 -10.59 -3.05
CA VAL A 108 0.66 -9.97 -4.32
C VAL A 108 1.77 -9.06 -4.86
N ALA A 109 2.45 -8.32 -4.01
CA ALA A 109 3.53 -7.42 -4.41
C ALA A 109 4.85 -8.16 -4.67
N GLY A 110 4.95 -9.42 -4.29
CA GLY A 110 6.18 -10.19 -4.46
C GLY A 110 7.29 -9.80 -3.49
N LYS A 111 6.90 -9.32 -2.33
CA LYS A 111 7.82 -8.88 -1.28
C LYS A 111 7.88 -9.88 -0.14
#